data_397596a473e212b695ef132ab317a0f4
#
_entry.id   397596a473e212b695ef132ab317a0f4
#
_cell.length_a   1.000
_cell.length_b   1.000
_cell.length_c   1.000
_cell.angle_alpha   90.00
_cell.angle_beta   90.00
_cell.angle_gamma   90.00
#
_symmetry.space_group_name_H-M   'P 1'
#
loop_
_entity.id
_entity.type
_entity.pdbx_description
1 polymer ?
#
loop_
_entity_poly.entity_id
_entity_poly.type
_entity_poly.pdbx_seq_one_letter_code
_entity_poly.pdbx_strand_id
1 'polypeptide(L)'
;MDFNLPEETQMLQDTVRRFVDSELMPLEQQLPDRPNSFDLPDEIHSSLMAKLDNLGLRGLDVPEDAGGAGLGPLDNGIITEQVYRCTAGRSVFASRFAHMLYTLGSTAQKEKYLIPTVRGEFHGASAFSEPQAAGDLAGIKTTLKKTADGWIINGTKCWIASAKSARYVLVLTRLKGTERHDGMTWVIVDAGCPGFTIGRQQNIIHGEPTYELFFENCVVPDSQLLGEPGQGWAAGTSFLYASRVQIAARALGIADRCLEMAIDYARERHTFGKPLASRQAIQWMIADSAIELRAARLMTYETAWRAQCGEQVITQTAMIKVMATEMAGRVVDRAVQIHGAAGLSDETILERCYRDVRPMRIYEGTSEAMRSVIARNLLS
;
A
#
# COMPACT_ATOMS: atom_id res chain seq x y z
N MET A 1 -26.06 9.53 -15.60
CA MET A 1 -24.88 9.05 -14.86
C MET A 1 -24.17 8.10 -15.80
N ASP A 2 -22.98 8.43 -16.21
CA ASP A 2 -22.15 7.57 -17.07
C ASP A 2 -21.21 6.74 -16.16
N PHE A 3 -21.22 5.44 -16.33
CA PHE A 3 -20.37 4.50 -15.59
C PHE A 3 -19.20 3.98 -16.44
N ASN A 4 -19.08 4.45 -17.68
CA ASN A 4 -17.96 4.15 -18.52
C ASN A 4 -16.73 4.94 -18.05
N LEU A 5 -15.58 4.31 -18.06
CA LEU A 5 -14.33 5.02 -17.85
C LEU A 5 -14.08 5.97 -19.05
N PRO A 6 -13.44 7.14 -18.82
CA PRO A 6 -12.93 7.95 -19.92
C PRO A 6 -12.04 7.10 -20.85
N GLU A 7 -12.06 7.40 -22.16
CA GLU A 7 -11.31 6.61 -23.17
C GLU A 7 -9.81 6.52 -22.82
N GLU A 8 -9.21 7.63 -22.39
CA GLU A 8 -7.80 7.68 -21.97
C GLU A 8 -7.52 6.74 -20.78
N THR A 9 -8.41 6.76 -19.76
CA THR A 9 -8.30 5.89 -18.59
C THR A 9 -8.45 4.42 -18.97
N GLN A 10 -9.34 4.11 -19.93
CA GLN A 10 -9.52 2.74 -20.42
C GLN A 10 -8.28 2.27 -21.21
N MET A 11 -7.73 3.10 -22.08
CA MET A 11 -6.48 2.80 -22.79
C MET A 11 -5.31 2.56 -21.82
N LEU A 12 -5.22 3.37 -20.76
CA LEU A 12 -4.22 3.23 -19.72
C LEU A 12 -4.40 1.90 -18.96
N GLN A 13 -5.63 1.56 -18.56
CA GLN A 13 -5.97 0.28 -17.93
C GLN A 13 -5.54 -0.90 -18.79
N ASP A 14 -5.87 -0.90 -20.09
CA ASP A 14 -5.54 -1.97 -21.01
C ASP A 14 -4.03 -2.08 -21.23
N THR A 15 -3.32 -0.96 -21.25
CA THR A 15 -1.86 -0.94 -21.38
C THR A 15 -1.19 -1.54 -20.16
N VAL A 16 -1.61 -1.13 -18.97
CA VAL A 16 -1.07 -1.68 -17.72
C VAL A 16 -1.44 -3.16 -17.57
N ARG A 17 -2.66 -3.55 -17.96
CA ARG A 17 -3.08 -4.96 -17.94
C ARG A 17 -2.16 -5.82 -18.80
N ARG A 18 -1.90 -5.40 -20.04
CA ARG A 18 -0.97 -6.11 -20.94
C ARG A 18 0.43 -6.21 -20.36
N PHE A 19 0.94 -5.12 -19.77
CA PHE A 19 2.24 -5.13 -19.10
C PHE A 19 2.28 -6.13 -17.94
N VAL A 20 1.25 -6.17 -17.11
CA VAL A 20 1.14 -7.13 -16.00
C VAL A 20 1.13 -8.56 -16.53
N ASP A 21 0.30 -8.84 -17.53
CA ASP A 21 0.14 -10.19 -18.09
C ASP A 21 1.40 -10.68 -18.81
N SER A 22 2.10 -9.81 -19.56
CA SER A 22 3.28 -10.19 -20.35
C SER A 22 4.61 -10.12 -19.60
N GLU A 23 4.74 -9.23 -18.61
CA GLU A 23 6.03 -8.95 -17.97
C GLU A 23 6.06 -9.36 -16.49
N LEU A 24 4.98 -9.15 -15.74
CA LEU A 24 4.99 -9.40 -14.30
C LEU A 24 4.50 -10.80 -13.93
N MET A 25 3.44 -11.31 -14.57
CA MET A 25 2.92 -12.65 -14.26
C MET A 25 3.93 -13.78 -14.54
N PRO A 26 4.73 -13.74 -15.61
CA PRO A 26 5.79 -14.74 -15.81
C PRO A 26 6.86 -14.75 -14.72
N LEU A 27 7.07 -13.62 -14.04
CA LEU A 27 8.03 -13.52 -12.93
C LEU A 27 7.53 -14.19 -11.64
N GLU A 28 6.21 -14.32 -11.46
CA GLU A 28 5.65 -14.93 -10.24
C GLU A 28 6.18 -16.35 -9.98
N GLN A 29 6.42 -17.11 -11.05
CA GLN A 29 6.95 -18.48 -10.97
C GLN A 29 8.46 -18.53 -10.75
N GLN A 30 9.17 -17.44 -11.08
CA GLN A 30 10.63 -17.37 -10.98
C GLN A 30 11.10 -16.74 -9.66
N LEU A 31 10.22 -16.01 -9.00
CA LEU A 31 10.54 -15.32 -7.77
C LEU A 31 10.42 -16.29 -6.58
N PRO A 32 11.37 -16.23 -5.63
CA PRO A 32 11.27 -16.98 -4.39
C PRO A 32 9.97 -16.66 -3.65
N ASP A 33 9.54 -17.56 -2.83
CA ASP A 33 8.25 -17.59 -2.14
C ASP A 33 7.85 -16.33 -1.36
N ARG A 34 8.72 -15.35 -1.24
CA ARG A 34 8.46 -14.06 -0.58
C ARG A 34 9.43 -13.01 -1.09
N PRO A 35 9.31 -12.54 -2.34
CA PRO A 35 10.15 -11.44 -2.75
C PRO A 35 9.76 -10.23 -1.91
N ASN A 36 10.70 -9.74 -1.13
CA ASN A 36 10.62 -8.37 -0.66
C ASN A 36 10.50 -7.48 -1.90
N SER A 37 9.72 -6.43 -1.83
CA SER A 37 9.46 -5.56 -2.98
C SER A 37 10.71 -5.00 -3.65
N PHE A 38 11.87 -5.14 -3.01
CA PHE A 38 13.17 -4.67 -3.50
C PHE A 38 14.22 -5.79 -3.63
N ASP A 39 13.83 -7.05 -3.44
CA ASP A 39 14.72 -8.22 -3.56
C ASP A 39 14.65 -8.86 -4.97
N LEU A 40 14.15 -8.11 -5.95
CA LEU A 40 14.32 -8.51 -7.35
C LEU A 40 15.80 -8.47 -7.70
N PRO A 41 16.33 -9.48 -8.42
CA PRO A 41 17.65 -9.38 -8.99
C PRO A 41 17.84 -8.08 -9.77
N ASP A 42 18.97 -7.41 -9.63
CA ASP A 42 19.24 -6.08 -10.17
C ASP A 42 18.93 -5.97 -11.68
N GLU A 43 19.21 -7.02 -12.45
CA GLU A 43 18.92 -7.07 -13.89
C GLU A 43 17.40 -7.04 -14.16
N ILE A 44 16.62 -7.81 -13.41
CA ILE A 44 15.14 -7.83 -13.54
C ILE A 44 14.58 -6.50 -13.11
N HIS A 45 15.02 -5.96 -11.98
CA HIS A 45 14.60 -4.65 -11.49
C HIS A 45 14.90 -3.56 -12.52
N SER A 46 16.13 -3.48 -13.04
CA SER A 46 16.53 -2.47 -14.01
C SER A 46 15.73 -2.57 -15.31
N SER A 47 15.51 -3.80 -15.81
CA SER A 47 14.69 -4.03 -17.00
C SER A 47 13.25 -3.57 -16.82
N LEU A 48 12.63 -3.88 -15.68
CA LEU A 48 11.27 -3.45 -15.38
C LEU A 48 11.17 -1.92 -15.22
N MET A 49 12.15 -1.30 -14.56
CA MET A 49 12.20 0.15 -14.44
C MET A 49 12.30 0.83 -15.78
N ALA A 50 13.15 0.35 -16.71
CA ALA A 50 13.23 0.89 -18.07
C ALA A 50 11.91 0.75 -18.86
N LYS A 51 11.18 -0.36 -18.68
CA LYS A 51 9.86 -0.55 -19.31
C LYS A 51 8.81 0.41 -18.74
N LEU A 52 8.83 0.66 -17.42
CA LEU A 52 7.95 1.64 -16.80
C LEU A 52 8.25 3.07 -17.24
N ASP A 53 9.54 3.41 -17.45
CA ASP A 53 9.92 4.70 -18.03
C ASP A 53 9.33 4.88 -19.43
N ASN A 54 9.45 3.86 -20.27
CA ASN A 54 8.91 3.89 -21.62
C ASN A 54 7.37 4.00 -21.66
N LEU A 55 6.69 3.52 -20.61
CA LEU A 55 5.24 3.62 -20.45
C LEU A 55 4.82 4.92 -19.74
N GLY A 56 5.75 5.74 -19.24
CA GLY A 56 5.45 6.93 -18.44
C GLY A 56 4.79 6.63 -17.11
N LEU A 57 5.04 5.47 -16.50
CA LEU A 57 4.33 4.97 -15.31
C LEU A 57 5.18 4.99 -14.04
N ARG A 58 6.12 5.93 -13.92
CA ARG A 58 6.88 6.13 -12.69
C ARG A 58 6.17 7.09 -11.74
N GLY A 59 6.28 6.84 -10.43
CA GLY A 59 5.74 7.73 -9.41
C GLY A 59 4.31 8.16 -9.72
N LEU A 60 3.38 7.23 -9.76
CA LEU A 60 2.03 7.43 -10.34
C LEU A 60 1.32 8.70 -9.86
N ASP A 61 1.40 9.01 -8.57
CA ASP A 61 0.78 10.15 -7.91
C ASP A 61 1.71 11.36 -7.71
N VAL A 62 2.92 11.29 -8.22
CA VAL A 62 3.90 12.39 -8.18
C VAL A 62 3.78 13.19 -9.46
N PRO A 63 3.69 14.53 -9.40
CA PRO A 63 3.62 15.37 -10.58
C PRO A 63 4.82 15.23 -11.51
N GLU A 64 4.59 15.57 -12.80
CA GLU A 64 5.58 15.45 -13.87
C GLU A 64 6.83 16.30 -13.63
N ASP A 65 6.69 17.46 -13.00
CA ASP A 65 7.82 18.35 -12.64
C ASP A 65 8.81 17.73 -11.66
N ALA A 66 8.38 16.68 -10.94
CA ALA A 66 9.23 15.87 -10.07
C ALA A 66 9.55 14.48 -10.65
N GLY A 67 9.28 14.27 -11.93
CA GLY A 67 9.59 13.04 -12.67
C GLY A 67 8.57 11.91 -12.48
N GLY A 68 7.39 12.21 -11.94
CA GLY A 68 6.28 11.26 -11.79
C GLY A 68 5.34 11.26 -13.00
N ALA A 69 4.29 10.43 -12.93
CA ALA A 69 3.27 10.31 -13.96
C ALA A 69 2.11 11.33 -13.81
N GLY A 70 2.02 12.01 -12.67
CA GLY A 70 1.01 13.05 -12.42
C GLY A 70 -0.44 12.56 -12.41
N LEU A 71 -0.66 11.27 -12.18
CA LEU A 71 -2.00 10.67 -12.29
C LEU A 71 -2.90 11.03 -11.12
N GLY A 72 -4.15 11.30 -11.43
CA GLY A 72 -5.19 11.53 -10.44
C GLY A 72 -5.55 10.27 -9.63
N PRO A 73 -6.32 10.44 -8.55
CA PRO A 73 -6.70 9.33 -7.67
C PRO A 73 -7.43 8.19 -8.38
N LEU A 74 -8.26 8.48 -9.40
CA LEU A 74 -9.00 7.46 -10.15
C LEU A 74 -8.05 6.60 -10.98
N ASP A 75 -7.22 7.23 -11.82
CA ASP A 75 -6.29 6.51 -12.70
C ASP A 75 -5.27 5.72 -11.89
N ASN A 76 -4.73 6.32 -10.82
CA ASN A 76 -3.85 5.63 -9.88
C ASN A 76 -4.53 4.41 -9.23
N GLY A 77 -5.80 4.53 -8.83
CA GLY A 77 -6.58 3.42 -8.30
C GLY A 77 -6.74 2.28 -9.31
N ILE A 78 -7.09 2.61 -10.56
CA ILE A 78 -7.28 1.63 -11.65
C ILE A 78 -5.96 0.91 -11.97
N ILE A 79 -4.87 1.65 -12.11
CA ILE A 79 -3.54 1.06 -12.34
C ILE A 79 -3.13 0.15 -11.18
N THR A 80 -3.33 0.63 -9.94
CA THR A 80 -3.03 -0.16 -8.74
C THR A 80 -3.82 -1.48 -8.75
N GLU A 81 -5.09 -1.48 -9.12
CA GLU A 81 -5.88 -2.70 -9.24
C GLU A 81 -5.26 -3.67 -10.27
N GLN A 82 -4.89 -3.20 -11.47
CA GLN A 82 -4.29 -4.07 -12.49
C GLN A 82 -2.95 -4.66 -12.01
N VAL A 83 -2.09 -3.84 -11.43
CA VAL A 83 -0.77 -4.27 -10.93
C VAL A 83 -0.88 -5.32 -9.83
N TYR A 84 -1.83 -5.16 -8.92
CA TYR A 84 -2.02 -6.11 -7.80
C TYR A 84 -2.77 -7.40 -8.16
N ARG A 85 -3.09 -7.60 -9.44
CA ARG A 85 -3.41 -8.93 -9.97
C ARG A 85 -2.20 -9.86 -9.99
N CYS A 86 -0.99 -9.29 -9.86
CA CYS A 86 0.28 -10.00 -9.82
C CYS A 86 1.01 -9.74 -8.50
N THR A 87 1.49 -10.78 -7.83
CA THR A 87 2.26 -10.66 -6.59
C THR A 87 3.62 -9.98 -6.83
N ALA A 88 4.21 -10.12 -8.03
CA ALA A 88 5.45 -9.43 -8.43
C ALA A 88 5.26 -7.92 -8.64
N GLY A 89 4.04 -7.46 -8.91
CA GLY A 89 3.73 -6.04 -9.15
C GLY A 89 4.05 -5.11 -7.98
N ARG A 90 4.05 -5.64 -6.77
CA ARG A 90 4.40 -4.89 -5.56
C ARG A 90 5.80 -4.25 -5.61
N SER A 91 6.73 -4.89 -6.31
CA SER A 91 8.13 -4.46 -6.40
C SER A 91 8.33 -3.25 -7.30
N VAL A 92 7.48 -3.11 -8.31
CA VAL A 92 7.70 -2.21 -9.43
C VAL A 92 7.11 -0.82 -9.19
N PHE A 93 6.03 -0.74 -8.42
CA PHE A 93 5.26 0.49 -8.20
C PHE A 93 5.43 1.09 -6.78
N ALA A 94 6.49 0.76 -6.09
CA ALA A 94 6.66 1.03 -4.66
C ALA A 94 7.22 2.43 -4.34
N SER A 95 6.61 3.50 -4.81
CA SER A 95 6.92 4.86 -4.36
C SER A 95 5.99 5.33 -3.22
N ARG A 96 5.82 4.52 -2.19
CA ARG A 96 4.77 4.66 -1.15
C ARG A 96 4.64 6.04 -0.50
N PHE A 97 5.72 6.82 -0.41
CA PHE A 97 5.72 8.11 0.30
C PHE A 97 6.21 9.25 -0.55
N ALA A 98 6.33 9.05 -1.87
CA ALA A 98 6.80 10.07 -2.79
C ALA A 98 5.90 11.30 -2.79
N HIS A 99 4.57 11.11 -2.79
CA HIS A 99 3.63 12.24 -2.73
C HIS A 99 3.77 13.08 -1.45
N MET A 100 4.06 12.45 -0.31
CA MET A 100 4.29 13.18 0.95
C MET A 100 5.59 14.01 0.89
N LEU A 101 6.66 13.46 0.31
CA LEU A 101 7.89 14.20 0.05
C LEU A 101 7.67 15.34 -0.95
N TYR A 102 6.85 15.12 -1.98
CA TYR A 102 6.50 16.15 -2.93
C TYR A 102 5.76 17.32 -2.26
N THR A 103 4.76 17.00 -1.44
CA THR A 103 3.87 18.01 -0.84
C THR A 103 4.56 18.80 0.28
N LEU A 104 5.36 18.15 1.11
CA LEU A 104 5.92 18.74 2.33
C LEU A 104 7.41 19.08 2.23
N GLY A 105 8.11 18.44 1.28
CA GLY A 105 9.56 18.56 1.18
C GLY A 105 10.03 19.91 0.63
N SER A 106 11.11 20.42 1.19
CA SER A 106 11.87 21.53 0.60
C SER A 106 12.51 21.12 -0.73
N THR A 107 12.94 22.10 -1.54
CA THR A 107 13.66 21.81 -2.81
C THR A 107 14.82 20.85 -2.60
N ALA A 108 15.66 21.09 -1.60
CA ALA A 108 16.79 20.21 -1.28
C ALA A 108 16.36 18.80 -0.86
N GLN A 109 15.25 18.65 -0.13
CA GLN A 109 14.70 17.35 0.23
C GLN A 109 14.12 16.61 -0.99
N LYS A 110 13.45 17.33 -1.89
CA LYS A 110 12.96 16.75 -3.14
C LYS A 110 14.10 16.25 -4.02
N GLU A 111 15.16 17.02 -4.18
CA GLU A 111 16.35 16.62 -4.92
C GLU A 111 17.05 15.40 -4.28
N LYS A 112 17.18 15.39 -2.95
CA LYS A 112 17.90 14.34 -2.23
C LYS A 112 17.11 13.04 -2.10
N TYR A 113 15.80 13.11 -1.88
CA TYR A 113 14.98 11.94 -1.52
C TYR A 113 13.89 11.62 -2.52
N LEU A 114 13.12 12.63 -3.01
CA LEU A 114 11.97 12.38 -3.88
C LEU A 114 12.41 11.89 -5.26
N ILE A 115 13.25 12.66 -5.95
CA ILE A 115 13.64 12.35 -7.33
C ILE A 115 14.30 10.97 -7.45
N PRO A 116 15.29 10.61 -6.58
CA PRO A 116 15.86 9.27 -6.65
C PRO A 116 14.87 8.16 -6.28
N THR A 117 13.92 8.43 -5.35
CA THR A 117 12.85 7.47 -5.02
C THR A 117 11.93 7.23 -6.22
N VAL A 118 11.52 8.28 -6.93
CA VAL A 118 10.69 8.18 -8.15
C VAL A 118 11.43 7.41 -9.25
N ARG A 119 12.74 7.63 -9.39
CA ARG A 119 13.59 6.90 -10.33
C ARG A 119 13.87 5.45 -9.93
N GLY A 120 13.43 5.01 -8.74
CA GLY A 120 13.69 3.67 -8.24
C GLY A 120 15.17 3.40 -7.87
N GLU A 121 15.99 4.44 -7.69
CA GLU A 121 17.39 4.30 -7.27
C GLU A 121 17.50 3.79 -5.83
N PHE A 122 16.54 4.15 -4.99
CA PHE A 122 16.36 3.66 -3.64
C PHE A 122 14.92 3.91 -3.15
N HIS A 123 14.60 3.41 -1.98
CA HIS A 123 13.30 3.65 -1.34
C HIS A 123 13.44 4.17 0.08
N GLY A 124 12.35 4.75 0.60
CA GLY A 124 12.17 5.11 1.99
C GLY A 124 11.23 4.15 2.71
N ALA A 125 11.33 4.12 4.03
CA ALA A 125 10.33 3.51 4.91
C ALA A 125 9.57 4.58 5.69
N SER A 126 8.43 4.21 6.31
CA SER A 126 7.69 5.11 7.19
C SER A 126 7.43 4.47 8.55
N ALA A 127 7.65 5.23 9.60
CA ALA A 127 7.58 4.78 10.97
C ALA A 127 6.52 5.56 11.76
N PHE A 128 5.30 5.00 11.79
CA PHE A 128 4.15 5.52 12.55
C PHE A 128 4.02 4.80 13.89
N SER A 129 3.80 3.49 13.83
CA SER A 129 3.39 2.67 14.96
C SER A 129 4.46 2.54 16.03
N GLU A 130 3.99 2.46 17.28
CA GLU A 130 4.81 2.21 18.45
C GLU A 130 4.21 1.04 19.25
N PRO A 131 4.96 0.36 20.14
CA PRO A 131 4.44 -0.77 20.92
C PRO A 131 3.13 -0.48 21.65
N GLN A 132 2.94 0.76 22.11
CA GLN A 132 1.73 1.20 22.83
C GLN A 132 0.76 2.04 22.00
N ALA A 133 1.11 2.38 20.75
CA ALA A 133 0.34 3.29 19.88
C ALA A 133 0.32 2.80 18.43
N ALA A 134 -0.50 1.80 18.16
CA ALA A 134 -0.73 1.28 16.80
C ALA A 134 -2.04 1.83 16.22
N GLY A 135 -3.18 1.52 16.80
CA GLY A 135 -4.49 2.04 16.37
C GLY A 135 -4.77 3.48 16.79
N ASP A 136 -4.27 3.90 17.94
CA ASP A 136 -4.31 5.30 18.42
C ASP A 136 -2.98 6.01 18.13
N LEU A 137 -2.81 6.49 16.90
CA LEU A 137 -1.61 7.25 16.52
C LEU A 137 -1.41 8.52 17.34
N ALA A 138 -2.49 9.09 17.89
CA ALA A 138 -2.38 10.23 18.78
C ALA A 138 -1.73 9.90 20.14
N GLY A 139 -1.50 8.62 20.42
CA GLY A 139 -0.81 8.13 21.63
C GLY A 139 0.70 7.90 21.46
N ILE A 140 1.33 8.28 20.34
CA ILE A 140 2.77 8.10 20.15
C ILE A 140 3.60 8.83 21.22
N LYS A 141 4.72 8.20 21.59
CA LYS A 141 5.63 8.71 22.63
C LYS A 141 7.05 9.01 22.12
N THR A 142 7.36 8.66 20.88
CA THR A 142 8.64 9.07 20.25
C THR A 142 8.73 10.58 20.23
N THR A 143 9.69 11.13 20.98
CA THR A 143 9.83 12.57 21.19
C THR A 143 10.79 13.22 20.22
N LEU A 144 10.53 14.48 19.91
CA LEU A 144 11.39 15.38 19.16
C LEU A 144 11.69 16.59 20.05
N LYS A 145 12.96 16.87 20.34
CA LYS A 145 13.41 17.98 21.17
C LYS A 145 14.35 18.89 20.40
N LYS A 146 14.06 20.20 20.33
CA LYS A 146 14.96 21.21 19.76
C LYS A 146 16.20 21.37 20.63
N THR A 147 17.38 21.51 20.00
CA THR A 147 18.68 21.80 20.62
C THR A 147 19.36 22.93 19.83
N ALA A 148 20.55 23.36 20.27
CA ALA A 148 21.34 24.32 19.52
C ALA A 148 21.80 23.79 18.15
N ASP A 149 22.08 22.49 18.07
CA ASP A 149 22.68 21.83 16.91
C ASP A 149 21.64 21.11 15.99
N GLY A 150 20.34 21.33 16.24
CA GLY A 150 19.27 20.67 15.49
C GLY A 150 18.21 20.06 16.39
N TRP A 151 17.85 18.80 16.15
CA TRP A 151 16.80 18.10 16.88
C TRP A 151 17.27 16.74 17.38
N ILE A 152 16.80 16.34 18.53
CA ILE A 152 17.06 15.01 19.12
C ILE A 152 15.78 14.19 19.11
N ILE A 153 15.85 13.00 18.53
CA ILE A 153 14.79 11.99 18.54
C ILE A 153 15.10 10.95 19.60
N ASN A 154 14.10 10.64 20.45
CA ASN A 154 14.15 9.53 21.38
C ASN A 154 12.83 8.75 21.34
N GLY A 155 12.90 7.43 21.17
CA GLY A 155 11.73 6.56 21.14
C GLY A 155 11.94 5.25 20.39
N THR A 156 10.84 4.53 20.22
CA THR A 156 10.83 3.22 19.57
C THR A 156 9.65 3.14 18.60
N LYS A 157 9.92 2.62 17.40
CA LYS A 157 8.89 2.29 16.42
C LYS A 157 8.85 0.78 16.19
N CYS A 158 7.71 0.25 15.79
CA CYS A 158 7.55 -1.19 15.54
C CYS A 158 6.65 -1.45 14.32
N TRP A 159 6.75 -2.67 13.80
CA TRP A 159 6.03 -3.11 12.60
C TRP A 159 6.37 -2.29 11.35
N ILE A 160 7.62 -1.88 11.21
CA ILE A 160 8.06 -1.04 10.10
C ILE A 160 8.58 -1.92 8.96
N ALA A 161 7.79 -2.00 7.89
CA ALA A 161 8.15 -2.74 6.68
C ALA A 161 9.27 -2.04 5.91
N SER A 162 10.06 -2.82 5.18
CA SER A 162 11.14 -2.35 4.28
C SER A 162 12.24 -1.51 4.95
N ALA A 163 12.28 -1.42 6.30
CA ALA A 163 13.22 -0.54 7.01
C ALA A 163 14.68 -0.94 6.80
N LYS A 164 14.97 -2.24 6.64
CA LYS A 164 16.35 -2.75 6.54
C LYS A 164 17.08 -2.30 5.26
N SER A 165 16.33 -2.22 4.15
CA SER A 165 16.84 -1.81 2.84
C SER A 165 16.55 -0.34 2.51
N ALA A 166 15.80 0.37 3.35
CA ALA A 166 15.45 1.76 3.14
C ALA A 166 16.68 2.68 3.27
N ARG A 167 16.81 3.65 2.36
CA ARG A 167 17.85 4.69 2.39
C ARG A 167 17.58 5.73 3.46
N TYR A 168 16.30 5.96 3.77
CA TYR A 168 15.82 6.87 4.80
C TYR A 168 14.51 6.38 5.40
N VAL A 169 14.17 6.89 6.58
CA VAL A 169 12.90 6.60 7.26
C VAL A 169 12.17 7.92 7.54
N LEU A 170 10.90 8.01 7.15
CA LEU A 170 10.00 9.08 7.56
C LEU A 170 9.43 8.73 8.93
N VAL A 171 9.85 9.44 9.96
CA VAL A 171 9.49 9.14 11.34
C VAL A 171 8.47 10.13 11.86
N LEU A 172 7.28 9.66 12.25
CA LEU A 172 6.31 10.48 12.96
C LEU A 172 6.70 10.58 14.42
N THR A 173 7.03 11.79 14.85
CA THR A 173 7.47 12.13 16.19
C THR A 173 6.50 13.11 16.85
N ARG A 174 6.75 13.46 18.11
CA ARG A 174 6.02 14.48 18.86
C ARG A 174 6.99 15.46 19.50
N LEU A 175 6.71 16.75 19.40
CA LEU A 175 7.45 17.76 20.14
C LEU A 175 7.38 17.51 21.64
N LYS A 176 8.52 17.54 22.32
CA LYS A 176 8.58 17.29 23.76
C LYS A 176 7.70 18.28 24.54
N GLY A 177 6.80 17.75 25.36
CA GLY A 177 5.89 18.57 26.19
C GLY A 177 4.52 18.81 25.56
N THR A 178 4.22 18.22 24.40
CA THR A 178 2.90 18.25 23.76
C THR A 178 2.16 16.92 23.91
N GLU A 179 0.85 16.91 23.68
CA GLU A 179 0.00 15.73 23.85
C GLU A 179 -0.96 15.54 22.66
N ARG A 180 -1.45 14.30 22.49
CA ARG A 180 -2.47 13.90 21.51
C ARG A 180 -2.07 14.30 20.08
N HIS A 181 -2.81 15.17 19.42
CA HIS A 181 -2.54 15.62 18.06
C HIS A 181 -1.56 16.77 18.00
N ASP A 182 -1.32 17.45 19.13
CA ASP A 182 -0.42 18.60 19.18
C ASP A 182 1.06 18.17 19.06
N GLY A 183 1.83 19.01 18.40
CA GLY A 183 3.27 18.84 18.27
C GLY A 183 3.73 17.66 17.42
N MET A 184 2.81 16.94 16.75
CA MET A 184 3.22 15.86 15.84
C MET A 184 4.02 16.44 14.69
N THR A 185 5.17 15.80 14.38
CA THR A 185 6.15 16.32 13.41
C THR A 185 6.77 15.16 12.65
N TRP A 186 6.86 15.31 11.34
CA TRP A 186 7.58 14.36 10.49
C TRP A 186 9.05 14.71 10.42
N VAL A 187 9.89 13.69 10.51
CA VAL A 187 11.34 13.83 10.41
C VAL A 187 11.88 12.78 9.43
N ILE A 188 12.76 13.20 8.54
CA ILE A 188 13.51 12.28 7.67
C ILE A 188 14.75 11.85 8.44
N VAL A 189 14.96 10.56 8.62
CA VAL A 189 16.16 10.01 9.26
C VAL A 189 16.89 9.15 8.24
N ASP A 190 18.10 9.54 7.89
CA ASP A 190 18.94 8.77 6.96
C ASP A 190 19.37 7.43 7.59
N ALA A 191 19.49 6.39 6.77
CA ALA A 191 20.09 5.14 7.19
C ALA A 191 21.52 5.37 7.68
N GLY A 192 21.86 4.78 8.83
CA GLY A 192 23.17 4.97 9.47
C GLY A 192 23.32 6.27 10.27
N CYS A 193 22.26 7.06 10.46
CA CYS A 193 22.28 8.21 11.35
C CYS A 193 22.69 7.78 12.77
N PRO A 194 23.64 8.45 13.43
CA PRO A 194 24.03 8.13 14.79
C PRO A 194 22.83 8.19 15.76
N GLY A 195 22.71 7.17 16.61
CA GLY A 195 21.56 7.04 17.51
C GLY A 195 20.30 6.44 16.87
N PHE A 196 20.32 6.07 15.59
CA PHE A 196 19.30 5.29 14.93
C PHE A 196 19.78 3.85 14.72
N THR A 197 19.02 2.87 15.20
CA THR A 197 19.29 1.45 15.01
C THR A 197 18.06 0.67 14.60
N ILE A 198 18.26 -0.30 13.71
CA ILE A 198 17.24 -1.25 13.32
C ILE A 198 17.37 -2.47 14.23
N GLY A 199 16.31 -2.77 14.94
CA GLY A 199 16.24 -3.86 15.90
C GLY A 199 15.79 -5.17 15.30
N ARG A 200 15.02 -5.92 16.09
CA ARG A 200 14.56 -7.27 15.75
C ARG A 200 13.68 -7.27 14.50
N GLN A 201 13.95 -8.21 13.59
CA GLN A 201 13.06 -8.57 12.51
C GLN A 201 11.84 -9.33 13.06
N GLN A 202 10.67 -8.94 12.61
CA GLN A 202 9.39 -9.56 12.93
C GLN A 202 8.82 -10.17 11.66
N ASN A 203 8.76 -11.50 11.59
CA ASN A 203 8.13 -12.19 10.48
C ASN A 203 6.61 -12.17 10.66
N ILE A 204 5.90 -11.71 9.65
CA ILE A 204 4.44 -11.64 9.64
C ILE A 204 3.87 -12.51 8.51
N ILE A 205 2.58 -12.80 8.58
CA ILE A 205 1.88 -13.69 7.65
C ILE A 205 2.03 -13.29 6.17
N HIS A 206 2.15 -11.99 5.92
CA HIS A 206 2.28 -11.40 4.58
C HIS A 206 3.60 -11.73 3.85
N GLY A 207 4.60 -12.25 4.54
CA GLY A 207 5.90 -12.58 3.97
C GLY A 207 6.93 -11.47 4.00
N GLU A 208 6.56 -10.20 3.82
CA GLU A 208 7.48 -9.08 4.00
C GLU A 208 7.75 -8.86 5.49
N PRO A 209 9.02 -8.94 5.95
CA PRO A 209 9.33 -8.75 7.35
C PRO A 209 9.14 -7.28 7.76
N THR A 210 8.77 -7.10 9.01
CA THR A 210 8.76 -5.79 9.67
C THR A 210 9.86 -5.71 10.70
N TYR A 211 10.20 -4.51 11.13
CA TYR A 211 11.33 -4.26 12.05
C TYR A 211 10.94 -3.36 13.20
N GLU A 212 11.61 -3.53 14.33
CA GLU A 212 11.68 -2.56 15.41
C GLU A 212 12.73 -1.51 15.07
N LEU A 213 12.47 -0.24 15.35
CA LEU A 213 13.41 0.86 15.17
C LEU A 213 13.60 1.58 16.48
N PHE A 214 14.84 1.83 16.85
CA PHE A 214 15.22 2.51 18.09
C PHE A 214 15.92 3.83 17.77
N PHE A 215 15.52 4.87 18.48
CA PHE A 215 16.11 6.20 18.41
C PHE A 215 16.59 6.56 19.81
N GLU A 216 17.91 6.63 20.00
CA GLU A 216 18.56 6.94 21.26
C GLU A 216 19.48 8.15 21.07
N ASN A 217 18.99 9.32 21.49
CA ASN A 217 19.65 10.60 21.24
C ASN A 217 20.05 10.78 19.77
N CYS A 218 19.16 10.35 18.86
CA CYS A 218 19.39 10.45 17.43
C CYS A 218 19.29 11.93 17.02
N VAL A 219 20.43 12.51 16.66
CA VAL A 219 20.54 13.93 16.29
C VAL A 219 20.34 14.11 14.81
N VAL A 220 19.42 15.00 14.44
CA VAL A 220 19.13 15.37 13.04
C VAL A 220 19.15 16.90 12.89
N PRO A 221 19.68 17.46 11.78
CA PRO A 221 19.66 18.88 11.51
C PRO A 221 18.27 19.40 11.20
N ASP A 222 18.07 20.71 11.25
CA ASP A 222 16.79 21.36 10.89
C ASP A 222 16.31 20.99 9.47
N SER A 223 17.25 20.79 8.55
CA SER A 223 16.97 20.42 7.17
C SER A 223 16.33 19.03 7.00
N GLN A 224 16.26 18.21 8.07
CA GLN A 224 15.61 16.90 8.08
C GLN A 224 14.17 16.93 8.57
N LEU A 225 13.66 18.10 9.01
CA LEU A 225 12.23 18.23 9.27
C LEU A 225 11.46 18.18 7.95
N LEU A 226 10.41 17.37 7.88
CA LEU A 226 9.54 17.28 6.72
C LEU A 226 8.25 18.06 7.01
N GLY A 227 8.09 19.20 6.36
CA GLY A 227 7.06 20.18 6.67
C GLY A 227 7.34 20.94 7.97
N GLU A 228 6.32 21.65 8.46
CA GLU A 228 6.42 22.50 9.65
C GLU A 228 6.31 21.68 10.96
N PRO A 229 7.09 22.00 11.98
CA PRO A 229 6.96 21.41 13.29
C PRO A 229 5.54 21.55 13.86
N GLY A 230 4.97 20.47 14.37
CA GLY A 230 3.62 20.44 14.94
C GLY A 230 2.49 20.24 13.93
N GLN A 231 2.76 20.27 12.62
CA GLN A 231 1.76 20.07 11.56
C GLN A 231 1.67 18.60 11.06
N GLY A 232 2.41 17.70 11.65
CA GLY A 232 2.54 16.31 11.20
C GLY A 232 1.23 15.50 11.23
N TRP A 233 0.27 15.86 12.09
CA TRP A 233 -1.03 15.19 12.14
C TRP A 233 -1.86 15.46 10.87
N ALA A 234 -1.99 16.71 10.46
CA ALA A 234 -2.76 17.10 9.27
C ALA A 234 -2.16 16.45 8.00
N ALA A 235 -0.83 16.53 7.87
CA ALA A 235 -0.10 15.91 6.76
C ALA A 235 -0.25 14.38 6.73
N GLY A 236 -0.12 13.72 7.88
CA GLY A 236 -0.28 12.27 8.00
C GLY A 236 -1.70 11.79 7.69
N THR A 237 -2.72 12.53 8.12
CA THR A 237 -4.12 12.18 7.84
C THR A 237 -4.47 12.35 6.36
N SER A 238 -3.99 13.40 5.69
CA SER A 238 -4.17 13.58 4.26
C SER A 238 -3.57 12.42 3.46
N PHE A 239 -2.35 12.03 3.79
CA PHE A 239 -1.69 10.87 3.21
C PHE A 239 -2.50 9.58 3.42
N LEU A 240 -3.03 9.35 4.63
CA LEU A 240 -3.81 8.14 4.94
C LEU A 240 -5.11 8.06 4.12
N TYR A 241 -5.72 9.17 3.71
CA TYR A 241 -6.91 9.13 2.86
C TYR A 241 -6.57 8.66 1.45
N ALA A 242 -5.53 9.20 0.84
CA ALA A 242 -5.05 8.76 -0.48
C ALA A 242 -4.64 7.28 -0.46
N SER A 243 -3.90 6.88 0.56
CA SER A 243 -3.43 5.52 0.77
C SER A 243 -4.58 4.50 0.89
N ARG A 244 -5.71 4.85 1.49
CA ARG A 244 -6.88 3.95 1.60
C ARG A 244 -7.52 3.63 0.26
N VAL A 245 -7.53 4.56 -0.69
CA VAL A 245 -7.95 4.28 -2.08
C VAL A 245 -7.03 3.23 -2.70
N GLN A 246 -5.72 3.39 -2.55
CA GLN A 246 -4.75 2.43 -3.07
C GLN A 246 -4.89 1.04 -2.42
N ILE A 247 -5.13 0.98 -1.09
CA ILE A 247 -5.34 -0.32 -0.41
C ILE A 247 -6.61 -1.00 -0.89
N ALA A 248 -7.69 -0.24 -1.09
CA ALA A 248 -8.91 -0.80 -1.66
C ALA A 248 -8.65 -1.34 -3.08
N ALA A 249 -7.96 -0.59 -3.94
CA ALA A 249 -7.59 -1.01 -5.29
C ALA A 249 -6.69 -2.27 -5.30
N ARG A 250 -5.73 -2.37 -4.38
CA ARG A 250 -4.91 -3.59 -4.19
C ARG A 250 -5.77 -4.81 -3.87
N ALA A 251 -6.71 -4.64 -2.94
CA ALA A 251 -7.62 -5.70 -2.55
C ALA A 251 -8.51 -6.16 -3.72
N LEU A 252 -8.96 -5.21 -4.56
CA LEU A 252 -9.71 -5.51 -5.79
C LEU A 252 -8.88 -6.34 -6.77
N GLY A 253 -7.63 -5.95 -7.05
CA GLY A 253 -6.76 -6.65 -8.00
C GLY A 253 -6.49 -8.10 -7.59
N ILE A 254 -6.16 -8.33 -6.32
CA ILE A 254 -5.96 -9.68 -5.78
C ILE A 254 -7.23 -10.51 -5.88
N ALA A 255 -8.38 -9.95 -5.46
CA ALA A 255 -9.66 -10.64 -5.51
C ALA A 255 -10.08 -10.99 -6.95
N ASP A 256 -9.88 -10.08 -7.88
CA ASP A 256 -10.17 -10.26 -9.30
C ASP A 256 -9.39 -11.46 -9.89
N ARG A 257 -8.09 -11.51 -9.64
CA ARG A 257 -7.22 -12.62 -10.06
C ARG A 257 -7.66 -13.94 -9.46
N CYS A 258 -7.94 -13.97 -8.17
CA CYS A 258 -8.36 -15.20 -7.48
C CYS A 258 -9.73 -15.68 -7.96
N LEU A 259 -10.65 -14.77 -8.29
CA LEU A 259 -11.95 -15.11 -8.85
C LEU A 259 -11.81 -15.72 -10.25
N GLU A 260 -10.98 -15.15 -11.13
CA GLU A 260 -10.67 -15.73 -12.45
C GLU A 260 -10.10 -17.15 -12.32
N MET A 261 -9.09 -17.33 -11.47
CA MET A 261 -8.50 -18.66 -11.22
C MET A 261 -9.55 -19.68 -10.72
N ALA A 262 -10.43 -19.24 -9.82
CA ALA A 262 -11.51 -20.10 -9.29
C ALA A 262 -12.50 -20.50 -10.38
N ILE A 263 -12.85 -19.59 -11.30
CA ILE A 263 -13.74 -19.87 -12.42
C ILE A 263 -13.11 -20.90 -13.37
N ASP A 264 -11.85 -20.68 -13.76
CA ASP A 264 -11.16 -21.56 -14.70
C ASP A 264 -10.95 -22.95 -14.10
N TYR A 265 -10.49 -23.02 -12.85
CA TYR A 265 -10.36 -24.30 -12.15
C TYR A 265 -11.69 -25.04 -12.02
N ALA A 266 -12.79 -24.35 -11.72
CA ALA A 266 -14.09 -24.96 -11.60
C ALA A 266 -14.62 -25.54 -12.93
N ARG A 267 -14.22 -24.95 -14.08
CA ARG A 267 -14.56 -25.47 -15.42
C ARG A 267 -13.76 -26.71 -15.77
N GLU A 268 -12.48 -26.74 -15.42
CA GLU A 268 -11.55 -27.79 -15.83
C GLU A 268 -11.56 -29.00 -14.88
N ARG A 269 -11.70 -28.75 -13.57
CA ARG A 269 -11.64 -29.82 -12.56
C ARG A 269 -12.91 -30.64 -12.53
N HIS A 270 -12.77 -31.95 -12.69
CA HIS A 270 -13.85 -32.91 -12.60
C HIS A 270 -13.83 -33.70 -11.28
N THR A 271 -15.01 -33.85 -10.67
CA THR A 271 -15.24 -34.69 -9.49
C THR A 271 -16.57 -35.46 -9.67
N PHE A 272 -16.58 -36.76 -9.29
CA PHE A 272 -17.77 -37.60 -9.46
C PHE A 272 -18.34 -37.56 -10.90
N GLY A 273 -17.45 -37.57 -11.91
CA GLY A 273 -17.77 -37.62 -13.32
C GLY A 273 -18.31 -36.28 -13.93
N LYS A 274 -18.29 -35.18 -13.22
CA LYS A 274 -18.77 -33.89 -13.71
C LYS A 274 -17.83 -32.73 -13.33
N PRO A 275 -17.78 -31.61 -14.13
CA PRO A 275 -17.00 -30.44 -13.74
C PRO A 275 -17.47 -29.90 -12.40
N LEU A 276 -16.55 -29.28 -11.62
CA LEU A 276 -16.92 -28.57 -10.38
C LEU A 276 -17.94 -27.46 -10.65
N ALA A 277 -17.86 -26.78 -11.78
CA ALA A 277 -18.79 -25.73 -12.20
C ALA A 277 -20.25 -26.22 -12.27
N SER A 278 -20.50 -27.53 -12.34
CA SER A 278 -21.86 -28.11 -12.30
C SER A 278 -22.47 -28.18 -10.89
N ARG A 279 -21.68 -27.91 -9.85
CA ARG A 279 -22.12 -27.97 -8.45
C ARG A 279 -22.68 -26.64 -8.00
N GLN A 280 -23.92 -26.62 -7.49
CA GLN A 280 -24.62 -25.41 -7.06
C GLN A 280 -23.83 -24.62 -5.99
N ALA A 281 -23.21 -25.30 -5.02
CA ALA A 281 -22.39 -24.64 -4.00
C ALA A 281 -21.22 -23.86 -4.60
N ILE A 282 -20.55 -24.41 -5.63
CA ILE A 282 -19.45 -23.74 -6.35
C ILE A 282 -19.98 -22.53 -7.13
N GLN A 283 -21.14 -22.69 -7.80
CA GLN A 283 -21.80 -21.58 -8.53
C GLN A 283 -22.13 -20.43 -7.60
N TRP A 284 -22.62 -20.69 -6.38
CA TRP A 284 -22.92 -19.65 -5.40
C TRP A 284 -21.64 -18.95 -4.89
N MET A 285 -20.58 -19.70 -4.60
CA MET A 285 -19.29 -19.10 -4.21
C MET A 285 -18.76 -18.15 -5.28
N ILE A 286 -18.85 -18.52 -6.55
CA ILE A 286 -18.43 -17.67 -7.69
C ILE A 286 -19.36 -16.46 -7.84
N ALA A 287 -20.67 -16.65 -7.78
CA ALA A 287 -21.65 -15.59 -7.92
C ALA A 287 -21.53 -14.53 -6.80
N ASP A 288 -21.44 -14.98 -5.55
CA ASP A 288 -21.25 -14.08 -4.39
C ASP A 288 -19.95 -13.31 -4.51
N SER A 289 -18.87 -13.96 -4.93
CA SER A 289 -17.57 -13.30 -5.14
C SER A 289 -17.64 -12.23 -6.22
N ALA A 290 -18.32 -12.51 -7.34
CA ALA A 290 -18.49 -11.55 -8.42
C ALA A 290 -19.35 -10.34 -7.98
N ILE A 291 -20.43 -10.57 -7.23
CA ILE A 291 -21.31 -9.51 -6.70
C ILE A 291 -20.52 -8.60 -5.75
N GLU A 292 -19.84 -9.20 -4.78
CA GLU A 292 -19.08 -8.46 -3.77
C GLU A 292 -17.92 -7.66 -4.39
N LEU A 293 -17.19 -8.26 -5.34
CA LEU A 293 -16.08 -7.60 -6.05
C LEU A 293 -16.58 -6.42 -6.87
N ARG A 294 -17.69 -6.60 -7.62
CA ARG A 294 -18.30 -5.51 -8.40
C ARG A 294 -18.76 -4.35 -7.52
N ALA A 295 -19.40 -4.64 -6.39
CA ALA A 295 -19.85 -3.60 -5.46
C ALA A 295 -18.66 -2.82 -4.88
N ALA A 296 -17.64 -3.53 -4.42
CA ALA A 296 -16.42 -2.91 -3.87
C ALA A 296 -15.67 -2.06 -4.92
N ARG A 297 -15.59 -2.53 -6.18
CA ARG A 297 -14.97 -1.79 -7.30
C ARG A 297 -15.70 -0.49 -7.59
N LEU A 298 -17.02 -0.53 -7.71
CA LEU A 298 -17.84 0.67 -7.98
C LEU A 298 -17.69 1.70 -6.85
N MET A 299 -17.74 1.27 -5.58
CA MET A 299 -17.53 2.17 -4.44
C MET A 299 -16.11 2.77 -4.46
N THR A 300 -15.10 1.98 -4.80
CA THR A 300 -13.70 2.44 -4.82
C THR A 300 -13.49 3.46 -5.94
N TYR A 301 -13.97 3.19 -7.14
CA TYR A 301 -13.82 4.10 -8.28
C TYR A 301 -14.62 5.39 -8.09
N GLU A 302 -15.84 5.32 -7.56
CA GLU A 302 -16.64 6.50 -7.23
C GLU A 302 -15.94 7.37 -6.18
N THR A 303 -15.39 6.77 -5.14
CA THR A 303 -14.63 7.50 -4.11
C THR A 303 -13.37 8.16 -4.68
N ALA A 304 -12.63 7.44 -5.53
CA ALA A 304 -11.45 7.96 -6.19
C ALA A 304 -11.76 9.12 -7.15
N TRP A 305 -12.85 8.99 -7.90
CA TRP A 305 -13.35 10.04 -8.78
C TRP A 305 -13.76 11.30 -8.01
N ARG A 306 -14.47 11.17 -6.89
CA ARG A 306 -14.80 12.31 -6.01
C ARG A 306 -13.55 13.01 -5.48
N ALA A 307 -12.56 12.23 -5.05
CA ALA A 307 -11.27 12.77 -4.61
C ALA A 307 -10.58 13.55 -5.74
N GLN A 308 -10.63 13.05 -6.98
CA GLN A 308 -10.09 13.74 -8.17
C GLN A 308 -10.84 15.03 -8.48
N CYS A 309 -12.14 15.11 -8.18
CA CYS A 309 -12.94 16.34 -8.27
C CYS A 309 -12.69 17.33 -7.12
N GLY A 310 -11.79 17.02 -6.19
CA GLY A 310 -11.45 17.88 -5.04
C GLY A 310 -12.42 17.77 -3.86
N GLU A 311 -13.32 16.78 -3.86
CA GLU A 311 -14.24 16.56 -2.74
C GLU A 311 -13.52 15.95 -1.53
N GLN A 312 -14.00 16.27 -0.33
CA GLN A 312 -13.54 15.62 0.89
C GLN A 312 -14.20 14.24 1.04
N VAL A 313 -13.39 13.19 0.94
CA VAL A 313 -13.86 11.79 0.91
C VAL A 313 -13.47 10.97 2.15
N ILE A 314 -13.38 11.62 3.31
CA ILE A 314 -12.92 11.00 4.58
C ILE A 314 -13.75 9.75 4.93
N THR A 315 -15.07 9.89 4.91
CA THR A 315 -15.98 8.79 5.24
C THR A 315 -15.97 7.71 4.17
N GLN A 316 -15.99 8.11 2.90
CA GLN A 316 -15.97 7.21 1.76
C GLN A 316 -14.68 6.38 1.71
N THR A 317 -13.51 7.00 1.95
CA THR A 317 -12.23 6.26 2.01
C THR A 317 -12.19 5.24 3.15
N ALA A 318 -12.83 5.53 4.28
CA ALA A 318 -12.99 4.55 5.35
C ALA A 318 -13.95 3.41 4.95
N MET A 319 -15.05 3.72 4.25
CA MET A 319 -16.02 2.72 3.76
C MET A 319 -15.38 1.76 2.75
N ILE A 320 -14.69 2.28 1.73
CA ILE A 320 -14.05 1.44 0.70
C ILE A 320 -12.93 0.57 1.28
N LYS A 321 -12.17 1.10 2.24
CA LYS A 321 -11.12 0.33 2.89
C LYS A 321 -11.69 -0.89 3.62
N VAL A 322 -12.76 -0.74 4.36
CA VAL A 322 -13.44 -1.86 5.03
C VAL A 322 -14.03 -2.81 3.99
N MET A 323 -14.85 -2.28 3.07
CA MET A 323 -15.56 -3.09 2.07
C MET A 323 -14.61 -3.92 1.22
N ALA A 324 -13.60 -3.30 0.60
CA ALA A 324 -12.69 -3.98 -0.32
C ALA A 324 -11.79 -5.00 0.39
N THR A 325 -11.23 -4.66 1.56
CA THR A 325 -10.31 -5.58 2.25
C THR A 325 -11.01 -6.77 2.89
N GLU A 326 -12.24 -6.60 3.39
CA GLU A 326 -13.02 -7.72 3.92
C GLU A 326 -13.58 -8.59 2.78
N MET A 327 -14.03 -7.99 1.68
CA MET A 327 -14.44 -8.68 0.46
C MET A 327 -13.30 -9.53 -0.09
N ALA A 328 -12.09 -8.98 -0.25
CA ALA A 328 -10.95 -9.71 -0.77
C ALA A 328 -10.63 -10.96 0.08
N GLY A 329 -10.71 -10.83 1.41
CA GLY A 329 -10.57 -11.99 2.30
C GLY A 329 -11.58 -13.09 2.01
N ARG A 330 -12.86 -12.77 1.77
CA ARG A 330 -13.89 -13.76 1.45
C ARG A 330 -13.73 -14.36 0.05
N VAL A 331 -13.39 -13.55 -0.95
CA VAL A 331 -13.19 -14.02 -2.34
C VAL A 331 -12.00 -14.96 -2.42
N VAL A 332 -10.88 -14.59 -1.80
CA VAL A 332 -9.67 -15.45 -1.80
C VAL A 332 -9.91 -16.75 -1.02
N ASP A 333 -10.61 -16.69 0.12
CA ASP A 333 -10.98 -17.88 0.91
C ASP A 333 -11.83 -18.86 0.07
N ARG A 334 -12.84 -18.35 -0.66
CA ARG A 334 -13.65 -19.17 -1.57
C ARG A 334 -12.82 -19.73 -2.72
N ALA A 335 -11.86 -18.98 -3.28
CA ALA A 335 -10.99 -19.44 -4.33
C ALA A 335 -10.09 -20.60 -3.85
N VAL A 336 -9.49 -20.48 -2.67
CA VAL A 336 -8.74 -21.57 -2.01
C VAL A 336 -9.64 -22.80 -1.80
N GLN A 337 -10.85 -22.60 -1.30
CA GLN A 337 -11.81 -23.70 -1.07
C GLN A 337 -12.18 -24.42 -2.37
N ILE A 338 -12.39 -23.71 -3.47
CA ILE A 338 -12.71 -24.27 -4.80
C ILE A 338 -11.54 -25.11 -5.34
N HIS A 339 -10.30 -24.68 -5.12
CA HIS A 339 -9.10 -25.41 -5.54
C HIS A 339 -8.77 -26.61 -4.63
N GLY A 340 -9.34 -26.67 -3.42
CA GLY A 340 -9.05 -27.73 -2.46
C GLY A 340 -7.58 -27.74 -2.05
N ALA A 341 -6.95 -28.94 -2.03
CA ALA A 341 -5.55 -29.07 -1.62
C ALA A 341 -4.58 -28.25 -2.49
N ALA A 342 -4.85 -28.11 -3.79
CA ALA A 342 -4.04 -27.27 -4.68
C ALA A 342 -4.05 -25.80 -4.28
N GLY A 343 -5.16 -25.31 -3.70
CA GLY A 343 -5.25 -23.91 -3.21
C GLY A 343 -4.42 -23.63 -1.95
N LEU A 344 -3.97 -24.69 -1.25
CA LEU A 344 -3.12 -24.61 -0.07
C LEU A 344 -1.63 -24.78 -0.40
N SER A 345 -1.33 -25.24 -1.63
CA SER A 345 0.04 -25.51 -2.09
C SER A 345 0.70 -24.23 -2.60
N ASP A 346 2.00 -24.12 -2.42
CA ASP A 346 2.86 -23.09 -3.01
C ASP A 346 3.05 -23.24 -4.54
N GLU A 347 2.54 -24.34 -5.13
CA GLU A 347 2.44 -24.49 -6.58
C GLU A 347 1.45 -23.51 -7.22
N THR A 348 0.56 -22.90 -6.41
CA THR A 348 -0.37 -21.86 -6.86
C THR A 348 -0.14 -20.57 -6.08
N ILE A 349 -0.48 -19.43 -6.68
CA ILE A 349 -0.38 -18.14 -6.00
C ILE A 349 -1.48 -17.92 -4.94
N LEU A 350 -2.47 -18.82 -4.83
CA LEU A 350 -3.64 -18.61 -3.97
C LEU A 350 -3.28 -18.53 -2.49
N GLU A 351 -2.35 -19.37 -2.03
CA GLU A 351 -1.90 -19.33 -0.65
C GLU A 351 -1.17 -18.02 -0.33
N ARG A 352 -0.40 -17.45 -1.30
CA ARG A 352 0.20 -16.11 -1.17
C ARG A 352 -0.87 -15.04 -1.10
N CYS A 353 -1.84 -15.08 -2.01
CA CYS A 353 -2.97 -14.16 -2.01
C CYS A 353 -3.74 -14.20 -0.67
N TYR A 354 -3.95 -15.40 -0.09
CA TYR A 354 -4.60 -15.56 1.21
C TYR A 354 -3.83 -14.86 2.33
N ARG A 355 -2.52 -15.01 2.35
CA ARG A 355 -1.64 -14.33 3.30
C ARG A 355 -1.59 -12.81 3.05
N ASP A 356 -1.62 -12.38 1.80
CA ASP A 356 -1.51 -10.98 1.40
C ASP A 356 -2.73 -10.14 1.74
N VAL A 357 -3.94 -10.68 1.59
CA VAL A 357 -5.16 -9.93 1.91
C VAL A 357 -5.42 -9.80 3.40
N ARG A 358 -4.89 -10.72 4.22
CA ARG A 358 -5.21 -10.75 5.65
C ARG A 358 -4.73 -9.50 6.42
N PRO A 359 -3.50 -9.00 6.27
CA PRO A 359 -3.04 -7.79 6.94
C PRO A 359 -3.69 -6.51 6.44
N MET A 360 -4.26 -6.49 5.22
CA MET A 360 -4.93 -5.30 4.67
C MET A 360 -6.09 -4.80 5.56
N ARG A 361 -6.68 -5.66 6.38
CA ARG A 361 -7.72 -5.31 7.36
C ARG A 361 -7.16 -4.68 8.64
N ILE A 362 -5.82 -4.66 8.80
CA ILE A 362 -5.13 -4.23 10.01
C ILE A 362 -4.36 -2.94 9.77
N TYR A 363 -3.46 -2.90 8.78
CA TYR A 363 -2.64 -1.73 8.55
C TYR A 363 -3.43 -0.55 7.97
N GLU A 364 -2.87 0.66 8.12
CA GLU A 364 -3.46 1.95 7.73
C GLU A 364 -4.87 2.21 8.30
N GLY A 365 -5.07 1.71 9.49
CA GLY A 365 -6.32 1.77 10.25
C GLY A 365 -7.09 0.47 10.17
N THR A 366 -7.30 -0.17 11.32
CA THR A 366 -8.04 -1.44 11.38
C THR A 366 -9.47 -1.27 10.90
N SER A 367 -10.11 -2.37 10.49
CA SER A 367 -11.54 -2.37 10.12
C SER A 367 -12.43 -1.75 11.20
N GLU A 368 -12.09 -1.96 12.47
CA GLU A 368 -12.79 -1.40 13.63
C GLU A 368 -12.60 0.12 13.73
N ALA A 369 -11.36 0.59 13.57
CA ALA A 369 -11.06 2.03 13.55
C ALA A 369 -11.77 2.74 12.41
N MET A 370 -11.82 2.12 11.22
CA MET A 370 -12.55 2.68 10.07
C MET A 370 -14.05 2.76 10.33
N ARG A 371 -14.65 1.72 10.91
CA ARG A 371 -16.06 1.75 11.31
C ARG A 371 -16.33 2.86 12.34
N SER A 372 -15.40 3.10 13.26
CA SER A 372 -15.52 4.22 14.21
C SER A 372 -15.45 5.59 13.51
N VAL A 373 -14.61 5.75 12.49
CA VAL A 373 -14.57 6.98 11.65
C VAL A 373 -15.89 7.17 10.92
N ILE A 374 -16.40 6.12 10.29
CA ILE A 374 -17.69 6.16 9.56
C ILE A 374 -18.83 6.55 10.51
N ALA A 375 -18.96 5.84 11.63
CA ALA A 375 -20.04 6.08 12.59
C ALA A 375 -19.99 7.51 13.17
N ARG A 376 -18.80 7.99 13.54
CA ARG A 376 -18.64 9.36 14.05
C ARG A 376 -19.13 10.41 13.04
N ASN A 377 -18.76 10.27 11.76
CA ASN A 377 -19.14 11.23 10.74
C ASN A 377 -20.63 11.16 10.34
N LEU A 378 -21.28 10.01 10.56
CA LEU A 378 -22.73 9.88 10.31
C LEU A 378 -23.57 10.35 11.50
N LEU A 379 -23.02 10.40 12.70
CA LEU A 379 -23.71 10.80 13.94
C LEU A 379 -23.43 12.25 14.36
N SER A 380 -22.47 12.92 13.70
CA SER A 380 -22.20 14.35 13.88
C SER A 380 -23.10 15.19 13.00
#